data_d2799f5eeb84fb949fe7fdde945d0e8c
#
_entry.id   d2799f5eeb84fb949fe7fdde945d0e8c
#
_cell.length_a   1.000
_cell.length_b   1.000
_cell.length_c   1.000
_cell.angle_alpha   90.00
_cell.angle_beta   90.00
_cell.angle_gamma   90.00
#
_symmetry.space_group_name_H-M   'P 1'
#
loop_
_entity.id
_entity.type
_entity.pdbx_description
1 polymer ?
#
loop_
_entity_poly.entity_id
_entity_poly.type
_entity_poly.pdbx_seq_one_letter_code
_entity_poly.pdbx_strand_id
1 'polypeptide(L)'
;MIPLRSAAVAAALFAALSASALAAPTTLRASHQFPGGRGDVRDEMVQIIARDAKAANVDLEIQVYPGASLFKPNEQWNALVNGQLDISSFPLDYASGKVRAFGATLMPGLVRNHERAQRLNNSPFMNEIKAQIDKAGVIVLADAWLAGAVASKKGCIRKPDDIKGLKVRSAGPTFASMWQSAGASIVSIPSNEVYNALQTGVADATDTSSGSFVSFRIYEQVKCLTAPGDNALWFMYEPVLMSKKSFGRLDRKQQEVLLQAGKRSQQFFAKEAKGLDDEMVKVFKANKVEVVTLTPAEYDAWVKVAEKSSYAEFDKEVPNGKKLIEEALSVK
;
A
#
# COMPACT_ATOMS: atom_id res chain seq x y z
N MET A 1 -77.04 50.47 31.34
CA MET A 1 -77.21 49.06 30.85
C MET A 1 -76.20 48.76 29.77
N ILE A 2 -75.11 48.14 30.08
CA ILE A 2 -74.09 47.70 29.11
C ILE A 2 -73.68 46.32 29.55
N PRO A 3 -73.76 45.26 28.71
CA PRO A 3 -73.41 43.92 29.10
C PRO A 3 -71.91 43.70 28.94
N LEU A 4 -71.31 43.03 29.98
CA LEU A 4 -69.98 42.48 29.95
C LEU A 4 -69.87 41.41 28.88
N ARG A 5 -68.86 41.47 28.01
CA ARG A 5 -68.45 40.41 27.12
C ARG A 5 -67.25 39.74 27.73
N SER A 6 -67.43 38.47 27.98
CA SER A 6 -66.39 37.51 28.46
C SER A 6 -65.36 37.31 27.37
N ALA A 7 -64.08 37.58 27.65
CA ALA A 7 -62.94 37.22 26.78
C ALA A 7 -62.49 35.79 27.08
N ALA A 8 -62.71 34.87 26.18
CA ALA A 8 -62.14 33.53 26.24
C ALA A 8 -60.66 33.57 25.83
N VAL A 9 -59.78 33.29 26.75
CA VAL A 9 -58.35 33.10 26.50
C VAL A 9 -58.13 31.73 25.88
N ALA A 10 -57.86 31.66 24.58
CA ALA A 10 -57.41 30.44 23.93
C ALA A 10 -55.91 30.27 24.16
N ALA A 11 -55.57 29.35 25.07
CA ALA A 11 -54.20 28.92 25.30
C ALA A 11 -53.78 27.99 24.13
N ALA A 12 -53.04 28.51 23.19
CA ALA A 12 -52.42 27.73 22.14
C ALA A 12 -51.20 26.97 22.72
N LEU A 13 -51.36 25.67 23.01
CA LEU A 13 -50.22 24.77 23.28
C LEU A 13 -49.37 24.64 21.99
N PHE A 14 -48.26 25.37 21.95
CA PHE A 14 -47.17 25.06 21.01
C PHE A 14 -46.46 23.80 21.52
N ALA A 15 -46.86 22.64 21.01
CA ALA A 15 -46.06 21.43 21.09
C ALA A 15 -44.82 21.62 20.21
N ALA A 16 -43.70 22.02 20.84
CA ALA A 16 -42.42 22.02 20.19
C ALA A 16 -42.04 20.56 19.88
N LEU A 17 -42.32 20.10 18.65
CA LEU A 17 -41.69 18.91 18.11
C LEU A 17 -40.20 19.23 17.98
N SER A 18 -39.44 18.82 18.99
CA SER A 18 -37.99 18.68 18.88
C SER A 18 -37.72 17.57 17.87
N ALA A 19 -37.72 17.92 16.58
CA ALA A 19 -37.14 17.07 15.57
C ALA A 19 -35.66 16.95 15.94
N SER A 20 -35.30 15.81 16.57
CA SER A 20 -33.90 15.41 16.67
C SER A 20 -33.37 15.38 15.24
N ALA A 21 -32.68 16.42 14.82
CA ALA A 21 -31.93 16.41 13.60
C ALA A 21 -30.94 15.23 13.73
N LEU A 22 -31.23 14.12 13.05
CA LEU A 22 -30.27 13.05 12.90
C LEU A 22 -29.05 13.72 12.26
N ALA A 23 -27.98 13.85 13.06
CA ALA A 23 -26.73 14.36 12.55
C ALA A 23 -26.33 13.50 11.36
N ALA A 24 -25.94 14.12 10.26
CA ALA A 24 -25.45 13.37 9.10
C ALA A 24 -24.24 12.51 9.54
N PRO A 25 -24.12 11.28 9.03
CA PRO A 25 -23.02 10.41 9.41
C PRO A 25 -21.67 11.07 9.09
N THR A 26 -20.69 10.83 9.95
CA THR A 26 -19.30 11.22 9.68
C THR A 26 -18.82 10.48 8.46
N THR A 27 -18.47 11.21 7.40
CA THR A 27 -18.00 10.62 6.15
C THR A 27 -16.48 10.74 6.06
N LEU A 28 -15.80 9.60 5.91
CA LEU A 28 -14.37 9.51 5.62
C LEU A 28 -14.16 9.22 4.14
N ARG A 29 -13.06 9.73 3.59
CA ARG A 29 -12.65 9.48 2.21
C ARG A 29 -11.44 8.56 2.19
N ALA A 30 -11.54 7.46 1.46
CA ALA A 30 -10.46 6.52 1.21
C ALA A 30 -10.04 6.57 -0.26
N SER A 31 -8.74 6.71 -0.55
CA SER A 31 -8.24 6.70 -1.92
C SER A 31 -7.00 5.83 -2.05
N HIS A 32 -6.91 5.09 -3.16
CA HIS A 32 -5.76 4.26 -3.50
C HIS A 32 -5.62 4.12 -5.02
N GLN A 33 -4.45 3.67 -5.48
CA GLN A 33 -4.15 3.56 -6.92
C GLN A 33 -4.70 2.28 -7.59
N PHE A 34 -5.14 1.30 -6.82
CA PHE A 34 -5.52 -0.02 -7.32
C PHE A 34 -6.90 0.00 -7.97
N PRO A 35 -7.16 -0.85 -9.02
CA PRO A 35 -8.46 -0.91 -9.67
C PRO A 35 -9.55 -1.38 -8.72
N GLY A 36 -10.67 -0.66 -8.68
CA GLY A 36 -11.84 -1.03 -7.88
C GLY A 36 -12.76 -2.00 -8.61
N GLY A 37 -13.44 -2.87 -7.83
CA GLY A 37 -14.49 -3.74 -8.34
C GLY A 37 -14.00 -4.84 -9.31
N ARG A 38 -12.71 -5.14 -9.34
CA ARG A 38 -12.08 -6.12 -10.24
C ARG A 38 -11.28 -7.21 -9.52
N GLY A 39 -11.52 -7.41 -8.22
CA GLY A 39 -10.88 -8.44 -7.42
C GLY A 39 -9.45 -8.10 -6.96
N ASP A 40 -9.01 -6.84 -7.03
CA ASP A 40 -7.74 -6.45 -6.42
C ASP A 40 -7.86 -6.50 -4.90
N VAL A 41 -7.04 -7.34 -4.27
CA VAL A 41 -7.10 -7.58 -2.81
C VAL A 41 -6.83 -6.31 -1.99
N ARG A 42 -6.12 -5.34 -2.53
CA ARG A 42 -5.81 -4.08 -1.86
C ARG A 42 -7.00 -3.11 -1.88
N ASP A 43 -7.78 -3.12 -2.96
CA ASP A 43 -9.10 -2.47 -2.98
C ASP A 43 -10.02 -3.16 -1.97
N GLU A 44 -10.09 -4.50 -1.98
CA GLU A 44 -10.93 -5.26 -1.08
C GLU A 44 -10.58 -5.03 0.40
N MET A 45 -9.30 -4.85 0.76
CA MET A 45 -8.90 -4.45 2.11
C MET A 45 -9.60 -3.16 2.58
N VAL A 46 -9.67 -2.16 1.71
CA VAL A 46 -10.33 -0.87 2.03
C VAL A 46 -11.85 -1.03 2.03
N GLN A 47 -12.40 -1.82 1.09
CA GLN A 47 -13.83 -2.13 1.01
C GLN A 47 -14.33 -2.89 2.26
N ILE A 48 -13.53 -3.81 2.83
CA ILE A 48 -13.83 -4.49 4.11
C ILE A 48 -13.99 -3.45 5.21
N ILE A 49 -13.05 -2.53 5.34
CA ILE A 49 -13.11 -1.48 6.37
C ILE A 49 -14.35 -0.61 6.18
N ALA A 50 -14.68 -0.26 4.93
CA ALA A 50 -15.86 0.56 4.62
C ALA A 50 -17.18 -0.17 4.95
N ARG A 51 -17.31 -1.44 4.57
CA ARG A 51 -18.51 -2.25 4.88
C ARG A 51 -18.69 -2.45 6.38
N ASP A 52 -17.60 -2.73 7.09
CA ASP A 52 -17.64 -2.95 8.53
C ASP A 52 -18.00 -1.69 9.31
N ALA A 53 -17.46 -0.53 8.89
CA ALA A 53 -17.83 0.76 9.47
C ALA A 53 -19.32 1.05 9.30
N LYS A 54 -19.86 0.81 8.11
CA LYS A 54 -21.29 0.97 7.82
C LYS A 54 -22.16 -0.03 8.61
N ALA A 55 -21.75 -1.28 8.69
CA ALA A 55 -22.50 -2.33 9.39
C ALA A 55 -22.55 -2.14 10.91
N ALA A 56 -21.60 -1.40 11.48
CA ALA A 56 -21.53 -1.14 12.92
C ALA A 56 -22.60 -0.14 13.42
N ASN A 57 -23.28 0.59 12.53
CA ASN A 57 -24.31 1.58 12.87
C ASN A 57 -23.84 2.62 13.92
N VAL A 58 -22.66 3.20 13.70
CA VAL A 58 -22.05 4.22 14.57
C VAL A 58 -21.94 5.58 13.87
N ASP A 59 -22.86 5.87 12.96
CA ASP A 59 -22.89 7.11 12.16
C ASP A 59 -21.55 7.41 11.46
N LEU A 60 -20.94 6.36 10.89
CA LEU A 60 -19.67 6.41 10.18
C LEU A 60 -19.81 5.76 8.80
N GLU A 61 -19.48 6.52 7.77
CA GLU A 61 -19.42 6.04 6.38
C GLU A 61 -18.03 6.27 5.79
N ILE A 62 -17.58 5.36 4.92
CA ILE A 62 -16.33 5.51 4.19
C ILE A 62 -16.63 5.45 2.70
N GLN A 63 -16.32 6.54 2.00
CA GLN A 63 -16.40 6.62 0.54
C GLN A 63 -15.05 6.22 -0.04
N VAL A 64 -15.03 5.14 -0.83
CA VAL A 64 -13.82 4.59 -1.44
C VAL A 64 -13.66 5.11 -2.86
N TYR A 65 -12.49 5.64 -3.17
CA TYR A 65 -12.08 6.21 -4.45
C TYR A 65 -10.89 5.41 -5.02
N PRO A 66 -11.16 4.29 -5.71
CA PRO A 66 -10.13 3.44 -6.30
C PRO A 66 -9.53 4.07 -7.57
N GLY A 67 -8.44 3.49 -8.06
CA GLY A 67 -7.81 3.88 -9.32
C GLY A 67 -7.22 5.29 -9.32
N ALA A 68 -6.83 5.81 -8.16
CA ALA A 68 -6.34 7.19 -7.97
C ALA A 68 -7.33 8.28 -8.41
N SER A 69 -8.63 8.01 -8.31
CA SER A 69 -9.68 8.93 -8.79
C SER A 69 -9.85 10.20 -7.94
N LEU A 70 -9.34 10.20 -6.69
CA LEU A 70 -9.41 11.36 -5.80
C LEU A 70 -8.05 12.04 -5.61
N PHE A 71 -6.99 11.25 -5.34
CA PHE A 71 -5.63 11.71 -5.18
C PHE A 71 -4.68 10.85 -6.01
N LYS A 72 -3.69 11.47 -6.67
CA LYS A 72 -2.61 10.73 -7.33
C LYS A 72 -1.77 9.97 -6.31
N PRO A 73 -1.18 8.81 -6.65
CA PRO A 73 -0.45 7.98 -5.70
C PRO A 73 0.64 8.75 -4.92
N ASN A 74 1.41 9.59 -5.60
CA ASN A 74 2.49 10.37 -4.98
C ASN A 74 1.99 11.52 -4.08
N GLU A 75 0.70 11.86 -4.13
CA GLU A 75 0.08 12.91 -3.31
C GLU A 75 -0.56 12.35 -2.02
N GLN A 76 -0.92 11.06 -2.03
CA GLN A 76 -1.72 10.44 -0.96
C GLN A 76 -1.05 10.53 0.41
N TRP A 77 0.28 10.35 0.51
CA TRP A 77 0.99 10.50 1.78
C TRP A 77 0.83 11.89 2.39
N ASN A 78 1.08 12.93 1.61
CA ASN A 78 0.94 14.31 2.09
C ASN A 78 -0.52 14.63 2.44
N ALA A 79 -1.48 14.11 1.66
CA ALA A 79 -2.90 14.27 1.92
C ALA A 79 -3.33 13.60 3.25
N LEU A 80 -2.80 12.42 3.59
CA LEU A 80 -3.01 11.76 4.89
C LEU A 80 -2.42 12.59 6.04
N VAL A 81 -1.15 13.00 5.92
CA VAL A 81 -0.46 13.82 6.94
C VAL A 81 -1.21 15.12 7.23
N ASN A 82 -1.74 15.75 6.19
CA ASN A 82 -2.48 17.01 6.29
C ASN A 82 -3.96 16.85 6.68
N GLY A 83 -4.51 15.62 6.68
CA GLY A 83 -5.91 15.35 6.94
C GLY A 83 -6.85 15.73 5.79
N GLN A 84 -6.31 15.84 4.58
CA GLN A 84 -7.06 16.06 3.34
C GLN A 84 -7.61 14.74 2.76
N LEU A 85 -6.95 13.63 3.06
CA LEU A 85 -7.37 12.26 2.83
C LEU A 85 -7.42 11.53 4.16
N ASP A 86 -8.45 10.71 4.39
CA ASP A 86 -8.63 10.03 5.65
C ASP A 86 -7.96 8.65 5.68
N ILE A 87 -8.12 7.86 4.62
CA ILE A 87 -7.62 6.48 4.53
C ILE A 87 -6.96 6.23 3.15
N SER A 88 -5.90 5.41 3.13
CA SER A 88 -5.29 4.93 1.89
C SER A 88 -4.67 3.54 2.05
N SER A 89 -4.87 2.65 1.07
CA SER A 89 -3.99 1.51 0.85
C SER A 89 -2.78 2.01 0.06
N PHE A 90 -1.60 2.03 0.70
CA PHE A 90 -0.50 2.87 0.25
C PHE A 90 0.85 2.13 0.25
N PRO A 91 1.55 2.04 -0.90
CA PRO A 91 2.93 1.55 -0.94
C PRO A 91 3.84 2.48 -0.12
N LEU A 92 4.30 2.02 1.04
CA LEU A 92 4.96 2.90 2.02
C LEU A 92 6.25 3.54 1.48
N ASP A 93 6.96 2.83 0.62
CA ASP A 93 8.20 3.34 0.03
C ASP A 93 8.01 4.58 -0.86
N TYR A 94 6.79 4.83 -1.38
CA TYR A 94 6.49 6.09 -2.09
C TYR A 94 6.69 7.33 -1.21
N ALA A 95 6.65 7.16 0.11
CA ALA A 95 6.93 8.23 1.08
C ALA A 95 8.39 8.24 1.58
N SER A 96 9.28 7.37 1.10
CA SER A 96 10.69 7.30 1.55
C SER A 96 11.48 8.58 1.25
N GLY A 97 11.07 9.35 0.25
CA GLY A 97 11.59 10.70 0.02
C GLY A 97 11.28 11.72 1.15
N LYS A 98 10.28 11.44 1.99
CA LYS A 98 9.89 12.25 3.16
C LYS A 98 10.41 11.66 4.47
N VAL A 99 10.40 10.33 4.59
CA VAL A 99 10.87 9.58 5.74
C VAL A 99 11.78 8.46 5.22
N ARG A 100 13.09 8.69 5.23
CA ARG A 100 14.08 7.79 4.63
C ARG A 100 14.02 6.37 5.17
N ALA A 101 13.67 6.19 6.45
CA ALA A 101 13.54 4.88 7.08
C ALA A 101 12.50 3.97 6.39
N PHE A 102 11.50 4.52 5.70
CA PHE A 102 10.52 3.73 4.97
C PHE A 102 11.13 2.92 3.82
N GLY A 103 12.26 3.35 3.28
CA GLY A 103 13.01 2.61 2.28
C GLY A 103 13.43 1.20 2.73
N ALA A 104 13.54 0.95 4.06
CA ALA A 104 13.81 -0.37 4.58
C ALA A 104 12.69 -1.39 4.25
N THR A 105 11.45 -0.93 4.07
CA THR A 105 10.30 -1.80 3.74
C THR A 105 10.28 -2.27 2.29
N LEU A 106 11.20 -1.78 1.46
CA LEU A 106 11.44 -2.24 0.09
C LEU A 106 12.92 -2.65 -0.13
N MET A 107 13.65 -2.97 0.94
CA MET A 107 15.06 -3.35 0.82
C MET A 107 15.19 -4.68 0.06
N PRO A 108 15.99 -4.74 -1.04
CA PRO A 108 16.14 -5.94 -1.84
C PRO A 108 16.58 -7.15 -1.01
N GLY A 109 15.86 -8.28 -1.11
CA GLY A 109 16.18 -9.51 -0.41
C GLY A 109 16.02 -9.50 1.11
N LEU A 110 15.58 -8.40 1.73
CA LEU A 110 15.37 -8.32 3.18
C LEU A 110 14.18 -9.21 3.61
N VAL A 111 13.09 -9.14 2.88
CA VAL A 111 11.90 -9.99 3.08
C VAL A 111 11.85 -11.02 1.96
N ARG A 112 12.01 -12.29 2.31
CA ARG A 112 12.21 -13.36 1.32
C ARG A 112 10.98 -14.17 1.00
N ASN A 113 10.03 -14.25 1.95
CA ASN A 113 8.82 -15.04 1.83
C ASN A 113 7.70 -14.47 2.72
N HIS A 114 6.49 -14.98 2.54
CA HIS A 114 5.29 -14.53 3.25
C HIS A 114 5.33 -14.81 4.75
N GLU A 115 5.90 -15.95 5.17
CA GLU A 115 6.02 -16.33 6.58
C GLU A 115 6.90 -15.33 7.33
N ARG A 116 8.03 -14.94 6.72
CA ARG A 116 8.91 -13.91 7.28
C ARG A 116 8.23 -12.55 7.31
N ALA A 117 7.51 -12.18 6.25
CA ALA A 117 6.74 -10.94 6.19
C ALA A 117 5.73 -10.83 7.34
N GLN A 118 5.01 -11.92 7.64
CA GLN A 118 4.07 -11.96 8.76
C GLN A 118 4.76 -11.81 10.11
N ARG A 119 5.91 -12.50 10.32
CA ARG A 119 6.68 -12.36 11.58
C ARG A 119 7.22 -10.95 11.79
N LEU A 120 7.58 -10.26 10.72
CA LEU A 120 8.05 -8.87 10.78
C LEU A 120 7.01 -7.91 11.37
N ASN A 121 5.71 -8.13 11.16
CA ASN A 121 4.65 -7.19 11.60
C ASN A 121 4.69 -6.84 13.10
N ASN A 122 5.22 -7.75 13.94
CA ASN A 122 5.34 -7.56 15.39
C ASN A 122 6.81 -7.49 15.86
N SER A 123 7.74 -7.28 14.94
CA SER A 123 9.18 -7.20 15.26
C SER A 123 9.58 -5.81 15.74
N PRO A 124 10.74 -5.67 16.43
CA PRO A 124 11.33 -4.37 16.74
C PRO A 124 11.51 -3.49 15.50
N PHE A 125 11.91 -4.07 14.37
CA PHE A 125 12.00 -3.39 13.08
C PHE A 125 10.70 -2.70 12.69
N MET A 126 9.58 -3.45 12.66
CA MET A 126 8.28 -2.86 12.28
C MET A 126 7.71 -1.93 13.35
N ASN A 127 8.03 -2.14 14.63
CA ASN A 127 7.67 -1.19 15.67
C ASN A 127 8.32 0.17 15.41
N GLU A 128 9.60 0.21 15.00
CA GLU A 128 10.28 1.47 14.63
C GLU A 128 9.66 2.09 13.38
N ILE A 129 9.40 1.31 12.32
CA ILE A 129 8.72 1.82 11.11
C ILE A 129 7.35 2.42 11.46
N LYS A 130 6.53 1.72 12.27
CA LYS A 130 5.22 2.21 12.70
C LYS A 130 5.32 3.46 13.60
N ALA A 131 6.35 3.56 14.43
CA ALA A 131 6.62 4.76 15.21
C ALA A 131 6.96 5.97 14.31
N GLN A 132 7.71 5.77 13.22
CA GLN A 132 7.98 6.82 12.24
C GLN A 132 6.70 7.23 11.47
N ILE A 133 5.81 6.28 11.14
CA ILE A 133 4.50 6.56 10.55
C ILE A 133 3.66 7.41 11.51
N ASP A 134 3.58 7.00 12.79
CA ASP A 134 2.82 7.73 13.83
C ASP A 134 3.36 9.15 14.05
N LYS A 135 4.69 9.29 14.13
CA LYS A 135 5.36 10.59 14.26
C LYS A 135 5.07 11.52 13.08
N ALA A 136 4.89 10.98 11.88
CA ALA A 136 4.51 11.75 10.71
C ALA A 136 3.03 12.16 10.68
N GLY A 137 2.22 11.72 11.65
CA GLY A 137 0.80 12.05 11.74
C GLY A 137 -0.13 11.09 11.00
N VAL A 138 0.29 9.85 10.84
CA VAL A 138 -0.45 8.76 10.18
C VAL A 138 -0.47 7.54 11.11
N ILE A 139 -1.52 6.73 11.05
CA ILE A 139 -1.61 5.45 11.78
C ILE A 139 -1.80 4.29 10.81
N VAL A 140 -1.40 3.09 11.22
CA VAL A 140 -1.60 1.85 10.48
C VAL A 140 -2.90 1.19 10.95
N LEU A 141 -3.84 0.98 10.04
CA LEU A 141 -5.07 0.22 10.31
C LEU A 141 -4.89 -1.27 10.02
N ALA A 142 -4.14 -1.62 8.97
CA ALA A 142 -3.88 -3.00 8.56
C ALA A 142 -2.49 -3.14 7.95
N ASP A 143 -1.75 -4.15 8.39
CA ASP A 143 -0.47 -4.53 7.79
C ASP A 143 -0.71 -5.35 6.52
N ALA A 144 0.06 -5.08 5.47
CA ALA A 144 0.07 -5.88 4.26
C ALA A 144 1.47 -5.92 3.63
N TRP A 145 1.94 -7.13 3.32
CA TRP A 145 3.19 -7.36 2.62
C TRP A 145 2.94 -8.17 1.35
N LEU A 146 3.37 -7.65 0.23
CA LEU A 146 3.27 -8.34 -1.06
C LEU A 146 4.64 -8.75 -1.56
N ALA A 147 4.74 -9.99 -1.99
CA ALA A 147 5.82 -10.40 -2.86
C ALA A 147 5.65 -9.74 -4.22
N GLY A 148 6.74 -9.61 -4.94
CA GLY A 148 6.75 -9.09 -6.27
C GLY A 148 7.76 -9.79 -7.16
N ALA A 149 7.81 -9.31 -8.36
CA ALA A 149 8.60 -9.87 -9.43
C ALA A 149 9.28 -8.78 -10.24
N VAL A 150 10.04 -9.20 -11.23
CA VAL A 150 10.63 -8.33 -12.24
C VAL A 150 10.18 -8.82 -13.61
N ALA A 151 9.69 -7.93 -14.46
CA ALA A 151 9.29 -8.29 -15.80
C ALA A 151 9.94 -7.39 -16.86
N SER A 152 10.22 -7.93 -18.03
CA SER A 152 10.95 -7.26 -19.09
C SER A 152 10.39 -7.54 -20.49
N LYS A 153 10.47 -6.52 -21.36
CA LYS A 153 10.16 -6.62 -22.79
C LYS A 153 11.27 -7.29 -23.60
N LYS A 154 12.48 -7.33 -23.06
CA LYS A 154 13.68 -7.79 -23.80
C LYS A 154 13.97 -9.29 -23.61
N GLY A 155 13.83 -9.78 -22.38
CA GLY A 155 14.12 -11.14 -21.97
C GLY A 155 14.11 -11.27 -20.47
N CYS A 156 14.44 -12.46 -19.95
CA CYS A 156 14.44 -12.71 -18.53
C CYS A 156 15.60 -12.00 -17.82
N ILE A 157 15.30 -11.35 -16.72
CA ILE A 157 16.31 -10.72 -15.85
C ILE A 157 16.63 -11.71 -14.73
N ARG A 158 17.75 -12.42 -14.86
CA ARG A 158 18.19 -13.45 -13.91
C ARG A 158 19.40 -12.99 -13.09
N LYS A 159 20.35 -12.31 -13.73
CA LYS A 159 21.61 -11.86 -13.11
C LYS A 159 21.84 -10.39 -13.37
N PRO A 160 22.71 -9.71 -12.60
CA PRO A 160 22.95 -8.28 -12.72
C PRO A 160 23.30 -7.79 -14.14
N ASP A 161 23.99 -8.58 -14.94
CA ASP A 161 24.32 -8.20 -16.31
C ASP A 161 23.11 -8.08 -17.25
N ASP A 162 22.00 -8.78 -16.93
CA ASP A 162 20.79 -8.81 -17.77
C ASP A 162 20.02 -7.46 -17.75
N ILE A 163 20.30 -6.60 -16.75
CA ILE A 163 19.63 -5.30 -16.62
C ILE A 163 20.39 -4.15 -17.25
N LYS A 164 21.64 -4.40 -17.68
CA LYS A 164 22.54 -3.37 -18.18
C LYS A 164 21.96 -2.62 -19.38
N GLY A 165 21.94 -1.30 -19.31
CA GLY A 165 21.43 -0.43 -20.37
C GLY A 165 19.90 -0.43 -20.53
N LEU A 166 19.15 -1.17 -19.72
CA LEU A 166 17.69 -1.12 -19.74
C LEU A 166 17.16 0.10 -18.98
N LYS A 167 16.04 0.64 -19.46
CA LYS A 167 15.23 1.60 -18.73
C LYS A 167 14.29 0.83 -17.82
N VAL A 168 14.55 0.88 -16.52
CA VAL A 168 13.82 0.09 -15.52
C VAL A 168 12.93 0.99 -14.68
N ARG A 169 11.63 0.73 -14.70
CA ARG A 169 10.74 1.33 -13.72
C ARG A 169 10.98 0.66 -12.38
N SER A 170 11.22 1.46 -11.35
CA SER A 170 11.33 0.96 -9.99
C SER A 170 10.35 1.66 -9.05
N ALA A 171 9.86 0.90 -8.05
CA ALA A 171 8.85 1.36 -7.11
C ALA A 171 9.35 2.50 -6.24
N GLY A 172 10.62 2.47 -5.84
CA GLY A 172 11.18 3.50 -4.98
C GLY A 172 12.71 3.54 -4.99
N PRO A 173 13.32 4.54 -4.35
CA PRO A 173 14.75 4.80 -4.44
C PRO A 173 15.61 3.66 -3.92
N THR A 174 15.19 2.97 -2.85
CA THR A 174 15.96 1.88 -2.26
C THR A 174 16.17 0.71 -3.22
N PHE A 175 15.11 0.28 -3.91
CA PHE A 175 15.23 -0.79 -4.90
C PHE A 175 15.89 -0.29 -6.20
N ALA A 176 15.61 0.96 -6.58
CA ALA A 176 16.20 1.62 -7.75
C ALA A 176 17.73 1.69 -7.67
N SER A 177 18.29 1.93 -6.49
CA SER A 177 19.75 1.98 -6.25
C SER A 177 20.44 0.67 -6.66
N MET A 178 19.84 -0.49 -6.36
CA MET A 178 20.37 -1.79 -6.82
C MET A 178 20.38 -1.89 -8.35
N TRP A 179 19.26 -1.52 -9.01
CA TRP A 179 19.18 -1.56 -10.47
C TRP A 179 20.20 -0.62 -11.12
N GLN A 180 20.31 0.59 -10.58
CA GLN A 180 21.25 1.60 -11.09
C GLN A 180 22.69 1.14 -10.92
N SER A 181 23.03 0.53 -9.78
CA SER A 181 24.36 -0.05 -9.53
C SER A 181 24.70 -1.20 -10.50
N ALA A 182 23.69 -1.93 -10.97
CA ALA A 182 23.85 -2.96 -12.00
C ALA A 182 23.86 -2.41 -13.44
N GLY A 183 23.74 -1.08 -13.64
CA GLY A 183 23.85 -0.41 -14.94
C GLY A 183 22.53 -0.13 -15.65
N ALA A 184 21.41 -0.14 -14.94
CA ALA A 184 20.12 0.31 -15.47
C ALA A 184 19.95 1.83 -15.38
N SER A 185 19.08 2.37 -16.24
CA SER A 185 18.54 3.73 -16.13
C SER A 185 17.18 3.68 -15.46
N ILE A 186 16.93 4.52 -14.47
CA ILE A 186 15.73 4.44 -13.63
C ILE A 186 14.60 5.33 -14.15
N VAL A 187 13.39 4.76 -14.17
CA VAL A 187 12.12 5.45 -14.40
C VAL A 187 11.31 5.40 -13.10
N SER A 188 11.10 6.54 -12.46
CA SER A 188 10.38 6.64 -11.17
C SER A 188 8.95 7.10 -11.40
N ILE A 189 8.02 6.15 -11.46
CA ILE A 189 6.57 6.38 -11.62
C ILE A 189 5.78 5.39 -10.75
N PRO A 190 4.54 5.72 -10.33
CA PRO A 190 3.70 4.79 -9.59
C PRO A 190 3.25 3.59 -10.44
N SER A 191 2.83 2.50 -9.79
CA SER A 191 2.57 1.22 -10.48
C SER A 191 1.38 1.27 -11.45
N ASN A 192 0.41 2.13 -11.25
CA ASN A 192 -0.72 2.32 -12.17
C ASN A 192 -0.33 2.98 -13.52
N GLU A 193 0.88 3.54 -13.63
CA GLU A 193 1.41 4.11 -14.87
C GLU A 193 2.32 3.15 -15.65
N VAL A 194 2.68 2.01 -15.05
CA VAL A 194 3.66 1.05 -15.61
C VAL A 194 3.21 0.47 -16.95
N TYR A 195 1.93 0.12 -17.11
CA TYR A 195 1.41 -0.41 -18.37
C TYR A 195 1.72 0.52 -19.53
N ASN A 196 1.39 1.80 -19.40
CA ASN A 196 1.63 2.81 -20.43
C ASN A 196 3.12 3.07 -20.66
N ALA A 197 3.93 3.08 -19.59
CA ALA A 197 5.38 3.28 -19.70
C ALA A 197 6.06 2.14 -20.48
N LEU A 198 5.64 0.89 -20.25
CA LEU A 198 6.09 -0.26 -21.03
C LEU A 198 5.57 -0.19 -22.47
N GLN A 199 4.28 0.10 -22.68
CA GLN A 199 3.68 0.17 -24.01
C GLN A 199 4.38 1.18 -24.90
N THR A 200 4.66 2.38 -24.39
CA THR A 200 5.27 3.49 -25.12
C THR A 200 6.81 3.42 -25.19
N GLY A 201 7.43 2.47 -24.50
CA GLY A 201 8.90 2.33 -24.45
C GLY A 201 9.60 3.36 -23.57
N VAL A 202 8.88 4.03 -22.67
CA VAL A 202 9.46 4.83 -21.58
C VAL A 202 10.23 3.91 -20.63
N ALA A 203 9.72 2.68 -20.38
CA ALA A 203 10.41 1.64 -19.66
C ALA A 203 10.58 0.37 -20.52
N ASP A 204 11.68 -0.36 -20.32
CA ASP A 204 11.96 -1.68 -20.91
C ASP A 204 11.62 -2.81 -19.93
N ALA A 205 11.70 -2.53 -18.64
CA ALA A 205 11.46 -3.49 -17.55
C ALA A 205 10.86 -2.79 -16.34
N THR A 206 10.32 -3.59 -15.40
CA THR A 206 9.70 -3.09 -14.16
C THR A 206 9.82 -4.10 -13.04
N ASP A 207 10.00 -3.62 -11.82
CA ASP A 207 9.63 -4.32 -10.58
C ASP A 207 8.24 -3.86 -10.14
N THR A 208 7.44 -4.74 -9.59
CA THR A 208 6.19 -4.41 -8.89
C THR A 208 5.65 -5.64 -8.13
N SER A 209 4.56 -5.45 -7.34
CA SER A 209 3.91 -6.53 -6.60
C SER A 209 3.16 -7.51 -7.52
N SER A 210 3.04 -8.76 -7.07
CA SER A 210 2.32 -9.83 -7.77
C SER A 210 0.90 -9.40 -8.14
N GLY A 211 0.18 -8.75 -7.22
CA GLY A 211 -1.15 -8.20 -7.50
C GLY A 211 -1.14 -7.14 -8.60
N SER A 212 -0.13 -6.26 -8.64
CA SER A 212 -0.04 -5.21 -9.66
C SER A 212 0.24 -5.76 -11.05
N PHE A 213 1.05 -6.82 -11.16
CA PHE A 213 1.30 -7.48 -12.44
C PHE A 213 0.03 -7.99 -13.10
N VAL A 214 -0.93 -8.46 -12.31
CA VAL A 214 -2.23 -8.95 -12.79
C VAL A 214 -3.21 -7.80 -12.98
N SER A 215 -3.44 -6.99 -11.96
CA SER A 215 -4.52 -5.99 -11.96
C SER A 215 -4.28 -4.84 -12.94
N PHE A 216 -3.02 -4.50 -13.24
CA PHE A 216 -2.65 -3.53 -14.29
C PHE A 216 -2.32 -4.18 -15.63
N ARG A 217 -2.56 -5.49 -15.81
CA ARG A 217 -2.41 -6.23 -17.07
C ARG A 217 -0.99 -6.13 -17.67
N ILE A 218 0.04 -6.05 -16.82
CA ILE A 218 1.43 -5.85 -17.26
C ILE A 218 1.91 -7.01 -18.16
N TYR A 219 1.33 -8.20 -18.00
CA TYR A 219 1.60 -9.38 -18.82
C TYR A 219 1.40 -9.15 -20.32
N GLU A 220 0.61 -8.16 -20.75
CA GLU A 220 0.41 -7.82 -22.16
C GLU A 220 1.60 -7.07 -22.79
N GLN A 221 2.47 -6.51 -21.97
CA GLN A 221 3.54 -5.60 -22.40
C GLN A 221 4.95 -6.20 -22.28
N VAL A 222 5.08 -7.42 -21.77
CA VAL A 222 6.39 -8.01 -21.45
C VAL A 222 6.54 -9.40 -22.08
N LYS A 223 7.78 -9.88 -22.18
CA LYS A 223 8.14 -11.20 -22.73
C LYS A 223 8.57 -12.20 -21.67
N CYS A 224 9.09 -11.70 -20.55
CA CYS A 224 9.52 -12.56 -19.46
C CYS A 224 9.18 -11.96 -18.11
N LEU A 225 8.81 -12.83 -17.16
CA LEU A 225 8.62 -12.60 -15.75
C LEU A 225 9.65 -13.40 -14.97
N THR A 226 10.46 -12.74 -14.15
CA THR A 226 11.25 -13.36 -13.09
C THR A 226 10.42 -13.34 -11.81
N ALA A 227 9.75 -14.45 -11.51
CA ALA A 227 8.83 -14.61 -10.39
C ALA A 227 9.58 -14.79 -9.05
N PRO A 228 8.94 -14.54 -7.90
CA PRO A 228 9.60 -14.55 -6.58
C PRO A 228 10.17 -15.91 -6.20
N GLY A 229 9.53 -17.05 -6.53
CA GLY A 229 9.94 -18.38 -6.08
C GLY A 229 9.99 -18.50 -4.55
N ASP A 230 10.89 -19.36 -4.04
CA ASP A 230 11.04 -19.57 -2.59
C ASP A 230 11.81 -18.44 -1.88
N ASN A 231 12.60 -17.65 -2.63
CA ASN A 231 13.35 -16.50 -2.14
C ASN A 231 13.08 -15.31 -3.05
N ALA A 232 12.14 -14.47 -2.65
CA ALA A 232 11.83 -13.28 -3.39
C ALA A 232 12.87 -12.18 -3.16
N LEU A 233 13.36 -11.61 -4.24
CA LEU A 233 14.22 -10.44 -4.18
C LEU A 233 13.41 -9.18 -3.86
N TRP A 234 12.14 -9.14 -4.29
CA TRP A 234 11.24 -8.01 -4.13
C TRP A 234 10.08 -8.35 -3.19
N PHE A 235 9.96 -7.59 -2.12
CA PHE A 235 8.79 -7.51 -1.23
C PHE A 235 8.54 -6.07 -0.89
N MET A 236 7.26 -5.67 -0.74
CA MET A 236 6.88 -4.33 -0.35
C MET A 236 5.82 -4.34 0.75
N TYR A 237 5.94 -3.41 1.67
CA TYR A 237 4.93 -3.10 2.66
C TYR A 237 3.91 -2.12 2.09
N GLU A 238 2.67 -2.57 1.90
CA GLU A 238 1.54 -1.80 1.36
C GLU A 238 0.38 -1.74 2.37
N PRO A 239 0.54 -1.08 3.53
CA PRO A 239 -0.47 -1.06 4.59
C PRO A 239 -1.70 -0.25 4.20
N VAL A 240 -2.82 -0.48 4.92
CA VAL A 240 -3.90 0.50 4.98
C VAL A 240 -3.58 1.50 6.06
N LEU A 241 -3.43 2.75 5.67
CA LEU A 241 -3.06 3.89 6.49
C LEU A 241 -4.24 4.81 6.72
N MET A 242 -4.25 5.51 7.86
CA MET A 242 -5.24 6.54 8.19
C MET A 242 -4.57 7.80 8.72
N SER A 243 -5.10 8.96 8.34
CA SER A 243 -4.73 10.25 8.91
C SER A 243 -4.99 10.27 10.41
N LYS A 244 -3.99 10.61 11.22
CA LYS A 244 -4.12 10.77 12.68
C LYS A 244 -5.06 11.92 13.04
N LYS A 245 -5.07 12.98 12.21
CA LYS A 245 -6.02 14.10 12.36
C LYS A 245 -7.46 13.64 12.16
N SER A 246 -7.72 12.82 11.14
CA SER A 246 -9.05 12.26 10.88
C SER A 246 -9.48 11.29 11.96
N PHE A 247 -8.59 10.40 12.39
CA PHE A 247 -8.84 9.46 13.48
C PHE A 247 -9.18 10.18 14.79
N GLY A 248 -8.47 11.25 15.14
CA GLY A 248 -8.69 12.04 16.35
C GLY A 248 -10.00 12.84 16.39
N ARG A 249 -10.68 13.02 15.23
CA ARG A 249 -12.00 13.66 15.17
C ARG A 249 -13.16 12.69 15.43
N LEU A 250 -12.90 11.40 15.38
CA LEU A 250 -13.88 10.35 15.60
C LEU A 250 -14.14 10.13 17.09
N ASP A 251 -15.36 9.75 17.43
CA ASP A 251 -15.65 9.30 18.77
C ASP A 251 -15.03 7.92 19.07
N ARG A 252 -15.04 7.52 20.33
CA ARG A 252 -14.40 6.30 20.78
C ARG A 252 -14.95 5.03 20.10
N LYS A 253 -16.27 4.97 19.87
CA LYS A 253 -16.90 3.81 19.22
C LYS A 253 -16.51 3.72 17.76
N GLN A 254 -16.50 4.84 17.05
CA GLN A 254 -16.04 4.92 15.66
C GLN A 254 -14.57 4.51 15.52
N GLN A 255 -13.70 4.97 16.43
CA GLN A 255 -12.29 4.58 16.47
C GLN A 255 -12.14 3.06 16.70
N GLU A 256 -12.86 2.49 17.67
CA GLU A 256 -12.83 1.05 17.94
C GLU A 256 -13.31 0.22 16.74
N VAL A 257 -14.37 0.64 16.06
CA VAL A 257 -14.88 0.01 14.84
C VAL A 257 -13.81 -0.02 13.75
N LEU A 258 -13.13 1.10 13.50
CA LEU A 258 -12.08 1.17 12.48
C LEU A 258 -10.89 0.27 12.81
N LEU A 259 -10.44 0.24 14.04
CA LEU A 259 -9.36 -0.64 14.48
C LEU A 259 -9.73 -2.12 14.35
N GLN A 260 -10.96 -2.50 14.66
CA GLN A 260 -11.44 -3.88 14.47
C GLN A 260 -11.59 -4.23 12.97
N ALA A 261 -12.13 -3.31 12.17
CA ALA A 261 -12.24 -3.48 10.73
C ALA A 261 -10.85 -3.61 10.07
N GLY A 262 -9.88 -2.82 10.52
CA GLY A 262 -8.47 -2.94 10.09
C GLY A 262 -7.89 -4.32 10.38
N LYS A 263 -8.12 -4.88 11.58
CA LYS A 263 -7.69 -6.25 11.91
C LYS A 263 -8.32 -7.29 10.99
N ARG A 264 -9.61 -7.18 10.67
CA ARG A 264 -10.28 -8.11 9.74
C ARG A 264 -9.73 -7.98 8.31
N SER A 265 -9.50 -6.77 7.87
CA SER A 265 -8.85 -6.47 6.59
C SER A 265 -7.46 -7.10 6.50
N GLN A 266 -6.65 -6.99 7.55
CA GLN A 266 -5.33 -7.62 7.63
C GLN A 266 -5.42 -9.15 7.60
N GLN A 267 -6.37 -9.74 8.32
CA GLN A 267 -6.59 -11.21 8.33
C GLN A 267 -7.03 -11.72 6.95
N PHE A 268 -7.89 -10.98 6.26
CA PHE A 268 -8.25 -11.26 4.87
C PHE A 268 -6.99 -11.26 3.99
N PHE A 269 -6.23 -10.17 4.02
CA PHE A 269 -5.03 -10.04 3.20
C PHE A 269 -4.01 -11.16 3.47
N ALA A 270 -3.79 -11.52 4.72
CA ALA A 270 -2.84 -12.58 5.10
C ALA A 270 -3.20 -13.96 4.50
N LYS A 271 -4.49 -14.22 4.23
CA LYS A 271 -4.95 -15.44 3.55
C LYS A 271 -4.74 -15.38 2.06
N GLU A 272 -4.92 -14.21 1.45
CA GLU A 272 -4.87 -14.02 0.00
C GLU A 272 -3.45 -13.84 -0.53
N ALA A 273 -2.53 -13.29 0.29
CA ALA A 273 -1.22 -12.80 -0.15
C ALA A 273 -0.39 -13.83 -0.94
N LYS A 274 -0.35 -15.08 -0.49
CA LYS A 274 0.41 -16.13 -1.19
C LYS A 274 -0.25 -16.53 -2.51
N GLY A 275 -1.57 -16.54 -2.56
CA GLY A 275 -2.34 -16.86 -3.78
C GLY A 275 -2.09 -15.86 -4.91
N LEU A 276 -1.69 -14.62 -4.60
CA LEU A 276 -1.37 -13.61 -5.61
C LEU A 276 -0.13 -13.99 -6.45
N ASP A 277 0.85 -14.64 -5.85
CA ASP A 277 2.07 -15.07 -6.56
C ASP A 277 1.72 -16.20 -7.54
N ASP A 278 0.92 -17.17 -7.11
CA ASP A 278 0.46 -18.27 -7.95
C ASP A 278 -0.42 -17.77 -9.09
N GLU A 279 -1.35 -16.85 -8.82
CA GLU A 279 -2.22 -16.25 -9.84
C GLU A 279 -1.40 -15.44 -10.85
N MET A 280 -0.42 -14.67 -10.42
CA MET A 280 0.50 -13.96 -11.32
C MET A 280 1.20 -14.93 -12.28
N VAL A 281 1.80 -15.99 -11.76
CA VAL A 281 2.49 -17.01 -12.57
C VAL A 281 1.53 -17.66 -13.56
N LYS A 282 0.34 -18.02 -13.12
CA LYS A 282 -0.72 -18.62 -13.96
C LYS A 282 -1.16 -17.69 -15.09
N VAL A 283 -1.45 -16.43 -14.78
CA VAL A 283 -1.90 -15.42 -15.76
C VAL A 283 -0.80 -15.15 -16.80
N PHE A 284 0.46 -15.01 -16.37
CA PHE A 284 1.58 -14.77 -17.29
C PHE A 284 1.80 -15.95 -18.24
N LYS A 285 1.81 -17.19 -17.74
CA LYS A 285 1.91 -18.40 -18.58
C LYS A 285 0.75 -18.52 -19.56
N ALA A 286 -0.49 -18.24 -19.12
CA ALA A 286 -1.67 -18.27 -19.98
C ALA A 286 -1.58 -17.25 -21.13
N ASN A 287 -0.89 -16.14 -20.93
CA ASN A 287 -0.62 -15.10 -21.94
C ASN A 287 0.70 -15.32 -22.70
N LYS A 288 1.29 -16.54 -22.61
CA LYS A 288 2.51 -16.94 -23.33
C LYS A 288 3.75 -16.11 -22.96
N VAL A 289 3.77 -15.52 -21.78
CA VAL A 289 4.95 -14.88 -21.22
C VAL A 289 5.84 -15.94 -20.61
N GLU A 290 7.13 -15.90 -20.89
CA GLU A 290 8.11 -16.76 -20.25
C GLU A 290 8.17 -16.48 -18.75
N VAL A 291 8.15 -17.51 -17.91
CA VAL A 291 8.22 -17.36 -16.45
C VAL A 291 9.39 -18.15 -15.93
N VAL A 292 10.29 -17.47 -15.24
CA VAL A 292 11.47 -18.07 -14.59
C VAL A 292 11.51 -17.68 -13.11
N THR A 293 12.29 -18.41 -12.33
CA THR A 293 12.66 -18.07 -10.96
C THR A 293 14.17 -17.97 -10.86
N LEU A 294 14.67 -17.22 -9.89
CA LEU A 294 16.11 -17.13 -9.64
C LEU A 294 16.60 -18.43 -8.99
N THR A 295 17.70 -18.96 -9.46
CA THR A 295 18.48 -19.95 -8.71
C THR A 295 19.10 -19.30 -7.48
N PRO A 296 19.51 -20.07 -6.45
CA PRO A 296 20.20 -19.52 -5.28
C PRO A 296 21.42 -18.65 -5.65
N ALA A 297 22.22 -19.10 -6.63
CA ALA A 297 23.40 -18.34 -7.07
C ALA A 297 23.04 -17.00 -7.75
N GLU A 298 21.97 -16.97 -8.55
CA GLU A 298 21.47 -15.75 -9.19
C GLU A 298 20.90 -14.78 -8.15
N TYR A 299 20.15 -15.30 -7.17
CA TYR A 299 19.65 -14.52 -6.04
C TYR A 299 20.79 -13.90 -5.24
N ASP A 300 21.79 -14.69 -4.85
CA ASP A 300 22.96 -14.21 -4.11
C ASP A 300 23.76 -13.15 -4.89
N ALA A 301 23.83 -13.27 -6.22
CA ALA A 301 24.47 -12.27 -7.05
C ALA A 301 23.75 -10.90 -6.94
N TRP A 302 22.43 -10.88 -6.93
CA TRP A 302 21.63 -9.67 -6.72
C TRP A 302 21.78 -9.10 -5.29
N VAL A 303 21.76 -9.97 -4.27
CA VAL A 303 21.97 -9.54 -2.88
C VAL A 303 23.31 -8.84 -2.73
N LYS A 304 24.38 -9.37 -3.33
CA LYS A 304 25.72 -8.74 -3.31
C LYS A 304 25.74 -7.36 -3.98
N VAL A 305 24.95 -7.15 -5.03
CA VAL A 305 24.78 -5.81 -5.62
C VAL A 305 24.05 -4.90 -4.65
N ALA A 306 22.94 -5.39 -4.05
CA ALA A 306 22.14 -4.62 -3.09
C ALA A 306 22.96 -4.21 -1.85
N GLU A 307 23.80 -5.11 -1.30
CA GLU A 307 24.66 -4.81 -0.16
C GLU A 307 25.62 -3.63 -0.42
N LYS A 308 26.16 -3.55 -1.65
CA LYS A 308 27.09 -2.49 -2.06
C LYS A 308 26.40 -1.18 -2.50
N SER A 309 25.09 -1.21 -2.72
CA SER A 309 24.29 -0.06 -3.16
C SER A 309 23.18 0.26 -2.14
N SER A 310 22.02 -0.34 -2.26
CA SER A 310 20.84 -0.05 -1.46
C SER A 310 21.08 -0.09 0.05
N TYR A 311 21.77 -1.11 0.55
CA TYR A 311 22.08 -1.24 1.99
C TYR A 311 23.08 -0.19 2.43
N ALA A 312 24.16 0.02 1.65
CA ALA A 312 25.19 1.00 1.98
C ALA A 312 24.67 2.44 1.94
N GLU A 313 23.82 2.77 0.97
CA GLU A 313 23.16 4.09 0.89
C GLU A 313 22.19 4.29 2.05
N PHE A 314 21.39 3.27 2.36
CA PHE A 314 20.43 3.31 3.47
C PHE A 314 21.14 3.54 4.81
N ASP A 315 22.23 2.82 5.08
CA ASP A 315 23.03 3.00 6.31
C ASP A 315 23.62 4.44 6.41
N LYS A 316 24.04 5.00 5.28
CA LYS A 316 24.56 6.37 5.22
C LYS A 316 23.49 7.44 5.43
N GLU A 317 22.27 7.22 4.91
CA GLU A 317 21.22 8.25 4.88
C GLU A 317 20.25 8.17 6.08
N VAL A 318 20.15 7.02 6.74
CA VAL A 318 19.20 6.78 7.83
C VAL A 318 19.94 6.69 9.16
N PRO A 319 19.66 7.57 10.13
CA PRO A 319 20.20 7.42 11.48
C PRO A 319 19.90 6.03 12.05
N ASN A 320 20.94 5.30 12.47
CA ASN A 320 20.85 3.90 12.90
C ASN A 320 20.34 2.92 11.81
N GLY A 321 20.50 3.25 10.53
CA GLY A 321 20.00 2.45 9.40
C GLY A 321 20.50 1.01 9.43
N LYS A 322 21.79 0.80 9.70
CA LYS A 322 22.38 -0.53 9.86
C LYS A 322 21.69 -1.35 10.95
N LYS A 323 21.49 -0.76 12.15
CA LYS A 323 20.80 -1.42 13.25
C LYS A 323 19.36 -1.82 12.86
N LEU A 324 18.65 -0.92 12.19
CA LEU A 324 17.28 -1.19 11.74
C LEU A 324 17.23 -2.39 10.77
N ILE A 325 18.17 -2.48 9.84
CA ILE A 325 18.28 -3.64 8.94
C ILE A 325 18.67 -4.92 9.70
N GLU A 326 19.62 -4.85 10.63
CA GLU A 326 20.02 -5.99 11.47
C GLU A 326 18.84 -6.52 12.30
N GLU A 327 18.00 -5.65 12.85
CA GLU A 327 16.77 -6.04 13.55
C GLU A 327 15.82 -6.78 12.62
N ALA A 328 15.62 -6.31 11.38
CA ALA A 328 14.83 -7.03 10.40
C ALA A 328 15.45 -8.40 10.04
N LEU A 329 16.77 -8.47 9.85
CA LEU A 329 17.48 -9.70 9.53
C LEU A 329 17.46 -10.73 10.66
N SER A 330 17.36 -10.29 11.92
CA SER A 330 17.31 -11.16 13.10
C SER A 330 15.99 -11.92 13.26
N VAL A 331 14.92 -11.48 12.61
CA VAL A 331 13.61 -12.16 12.61
C VAL A 331 13.74 -13.45 11.79
N LYS A 332 13.70 -14.60 12.48
CA LYS A 332 13.83 -15.94 11.89
C LYS A 332 12.49 -16.44 11.35
#